data_03672938b96cf7f4b6ed07747d4bd2c0
#
_entry.id   03672938b96cf7f4b6ed07747d4bd2c0
#
_cell.length_a   1.000
_cell.length_b   1.000
_cell.length_c   1.000
_cell.angle_alpha   90.00
_cell.angle_beta   90.00
_cell.angle_gamma   90.00
#
_symmetry.space_group_name_H-M   'P 1'
#
loop_
_entity.id
_entity.type
_entity.pdbx_description
1 polymer ?
#
loop_
_entity_poly.entity_id
_entity_poly.type
_entity_poly.pdbx_seq_one_letter_code
_entity_poly.pdbx_strand_id
1 'polypeptide(L)'
;NTVTLPATLWFFDKTKKNEEILFINSNKKELYTQVDRAHRKFDEAHIQNLALITRLYQRNSKAYKELIEQYRDKMAESEDKGYWQSKLDWVQEKFPNGEYLDIDGLCRVVKISGENSIESKDWSLSPGIYAGAEQELEDGEPFEEKMERLTAELKEQFAQSIQLQEEIRVIL
;
A
#
# COMPACT_ATOMS: atom_id res chain seq x y z
N ASN A 1 1.63 9.92 -22.27
CA ASN A 1 1.21 8.68 -21.57
C ASN A 1 2.33 8.27 -20.63
N THR A 2 2.22 8.64 -19.35
CA THR A 2 3.18 8.22 -18.33
C THR A 2 2.75 6.82 -17.87
N VAL A 3 3.50 5.80 -18.26
CA VAL A 3 3.29 4.43 -17.78
C VAL A 3 3.95 4.33 -16.40
N THR A 4 3.16 4.03 -15.39
CA THR A 4 3.69 3.72 -14.05
C THR A 4 4.21 2.29 -14.08
N LEU A 5 5.52 2.10 -14.08
CA LEU A 5 6.13 0.78 -13.97
C LEU A 5 6.25 0.40 -12.49
N PRO A 6 5.67 -0.74 -12.08
CA PRO A 6 5.90 -1.26 -10.74
C PRO A 6 7.36 -1.71 -10.60
N ALA A 7 8.01 -1.33 -9.51
CA ALA A 7 9.35 -1.76 -9.16
C ALA A 7 9.32 -2.63 -7.91
N THR A 8 10.07 -3.73 -7.90
CA THR A 8 10.24 -4.62 -6.75
C THR A 8 11.69 -4.57 -6.29
N LEU A 9 11.91 -4.33 -5.01
CA LEU A 9 13.21 -4.39 -4.37
C LEU A 9 13.39 -5.75 -3.69
N TRP A 10 14.52 -6.37 -3.92
CA TRP A 10 14.87 -7.68 -3.38
C TRP A 10 15.97 -7.54 -2.34
N PHE A 11 15.73 -8.10 -1.15
CA PHE A 11 16.70 -8.13 -0.06
C PHE A 11 17.07 -9.58 0.24
N PHE A 12 18.35 -9.89 0.19
CA PHE A 12 18.87 -11.22 0.43
C PHE A 12 19.66 -11.26 1.73
N ASP A 13 19.24 -12.12 2.67
CA ASP A 13 19.93 -12.34 3.92
C ASP A 13 20.54 -13.75 3.94
N LYS A 14 21.87 -13.84 3.91
CA LYS A 14 22.62 -15.11 3.96
C LYS A 14 22.55 -15.79 5.31
N THR A 15 22.17 -15.09 6.37
CA THR A 15 22.07 -15.63 7.73
C THR A 15 20.72 -16.27 8.01
N LYS A 16 19.76 -16.06 7.15
CA LYS A 16 18.41 -16.56 7.25
C LYS A 16 18.37 -18.09 7.21
N LYS A 17 17.66 -18.70 8.18
CA LYS A 17 17.56 -20.15 8.34
C LYS A 17 16.16 -20.70 8.08
N ASN A 18 15.15 -19.85 7.99
CA ASN A 18 13.77 -20.24 7.74
C ASN A 18 13.45 -20.23 6.23
N GLU A 19 12.53 -21.09 5.83
CA GLU A 19 12.06 -21.22 4.44
C GLU A 19 10.81 -20.35 4.22
N GLU A 20 10.92 -19.06 4.50
CA GLU A 20 9.84 -18.10 4.40
C GLU A 20 10.34 -16.83 3.70
N ILE A 21 9.47 -16.10 3.03
CA ILE A 21 9.77 -14.80 2.44
C ILE A 21 8.79 -13.79 2.98
N LEU A 22 9.30 -12.64 3.44
CA LEU A 22 8.49 -11.49 3.80
C LEU A 22 8.23 -10.66 2.54
N PHE A 23 6.95 -10.47 2.22
CA PHE A 23 6.49 -9.55 1.19
C PHE A 23 5.95 -8.27 1.82
N ILE A 24 6.36 -7.11 1.31
CA ILE A 24 5.86 -5.80 1.75
C ILE A 24 5.36 -5.05 0.52
N ASN A 25 4.12 -4.57 0.59
CA ASN A 25 3.53 -3.73 -0.43
C ASN A 25 3.63 -2.26 -0.01
N SER A 26 4.61 -1.54 -0.55
CA SER A 26 4.81 -0.11 -0.28
C SER A 26 3.89 0.81 -1.08
N ASN A 27 2.98 0.26 -1.90
CA ASN A 27 2.05 1.03 -2.73
C ASN A 27 0.77 1.43 -1.96
N LYS A 28 0.91 1.80 -0.69
CA LYS A 28 -0.16 2.29 0.16
C LYS A 28 -0.04 3.79 0.36
N LYS A 29 -1.17 4.50 0.28
CA LYS A 29 -1.20 5.97 0.39
C LYS A 29 -0.57 6.50 1.68
N GLU A 30 -0.67 5.74 2.76
CA GLU A 30 -0.06 6.07 4.05
C GLU A 30 1.48 5.89 4.10
N LEU A 31 2.06 5.21 3.11
CA LEU A 31 3.50 4.91 3.03
C LEU A 31 4.27 5.78 2.03
N TYR A 32 3.61 6.71 1.36
CA TYR A 32 4.27 7.70 0.49
C TYR A 32 3.50 9.02 0.47
N THR A 33 4.17 10.08 0.05
CA THR A 33 3.53 11.36 -0.27
C THR A 33 3.37 11.48 -1.77
N GLN A 34 2.14 11.74 -2.23
CA GLN A 34 1.89 12.05 -3.64
C GLN A 34 2.33 13.48 -3.92
N VAL A 35 3.37 13.66 -4.73
CA VAL A 35 3.89 15.00 -5.10
C VAL A 35 3.08 15.58 -6.26
N ASP A 36 2.85 14.77 -7.29
CA ASP A 36 2.01 15.08 -8.44
C ASP A 36 1.42 13.78 -9.04
N ARG A 37 0.74 13.89 -10.17
CA ARG A 37 0.07 12.74 -10.81
C ARG A 37 1.01 11.56 -11.09
N ALA A 38 2.30 11.81 -11.32
CA ALA A 38 3.26 10.79 -11.72
C ALA A 38 4.31 10.48 -10.64
N HIS A 39 4.53 11.39 -9.68
CA HIS A 39 5.63 11.29 -8.73
C HIS A 39 5.16 11.04 -7.30
N ARG A 40 5.80 10.07 -6.67
CA ARG A 40 5.65 9.73 -5.26
C ARG A 40 6.97 9.90 -4.54
N LYS A 41 6.91 10.35 -3.30
CA LYS A 41 8.08 10.55 -2.44
C LYS A 41 7.92 9.75 -1.16
N PHE A 42 8.98 9.02 -0.80
CA PHE A 42 9.13 8.46 0.54
C PHE A 42 9.91 9.46 1.39
N ASP A 43 9.33 9.92 2.47
CA ASP A 43 10.04 10.68 3.49
C ASP A 43 10.65 9.75 4.54
N GLU A 44 11.38 10.32 5.52
CA GLU A 44 12.04 9.56 6.55
C GLU A 44 11.08 8.66 7.35
N ALA A 45 9.91 9.18 7.72
CA ALA A 45 8.92 8.41 8.49
C ALA A 45 8.35 7.23 7.69
N HIS A 46 8.10 7.40 6.39
CA HIS A 46 7.67 6.30 5.53
C HIS A 46 8.72 5.18 5.48
N ILE A 47 10.00 5.56 5.35
CA ILE A 47 11.11 4.60 5.33
C ILE A 47 11.22 3.89 6.68
N GLN A 48 11.09 4.61 7.80
CA GLN A 48 11.12 4.02 9.13
C GLN A 48 9.95 3.05 9.37
N ASN A 49 8.75 3.38 8.92
CA ASN A 49 7.58 2.49 8.99
C ASN A 49 7.80 1.20 8.20
N LEU A 50 8.33 1.29 6.97
CA LEU A 50 8.68 0.11 6.18
C LEU A 50 9.80 -0.73 6.84
N ALA A 51 10.83 -0.08 7.37
CA ALA A 51 11.92 -0.73 8.08
C ALA A 51 11.43 -1.42 9.36
N LEU A 52 10.45 -0.84 10.07
CA LEU A 52 9.85 -1.44 11.25
C LEU A 52 9.23 -2.80 10.94
N ILE A 53 8.51 -2.95 9.83
CA ILE A 53 7.90 -4.23 9.42
C ILE A 53 8.98 -5.32 9.37
N THR A 54 10.10 -5.03 8.73
CA THR A 54 11.23 -5.98 8.62
C THR A 54 11.84 -6.30 9.99
N ARG A 55 12.03 -5.29 10.84
CA ARG A 55 12.60 -5.48 12.20
C ARG A 55 11.68 -6.31 13.09
N LEU A 56 10.36 -6.09 13.00
CA LEU A 56 9.39 -6.90 13.75
C LEU A 56 9.36 -8.34 13.25
N TYR A 57 9.42 -8.57 11.94
CA TYR A 57 9.57 -9.90 11.36
C TYR A 57 10.83 -10.62 11.89
N GLN A 58 11.92 -9.89 12.07
CA GLN A 58 13.16 -10.38 12.68
C GLN A 58 13.08 -10.53 14.23
N ARG A 59 11.89 -10.35 14.82
CA ARG A 59 11.63 -10.40 16.27
C ARG A 59 12.39 -9.35 17.08
N ASN A 60 12.72 -8.23 16.48
CA ASN A 60 13.34 -7.08 17.15
C ASN A 60 12.26 -6.14 17.73
N SER A 61 11.63 -6.53 18.84
CA SER A 61 10.61 -5.73 19.52
C SER A 61 11.16 -4.42 20.12
N LYS A 62 12.47 -4.32 20.32
CA LYS A 62 13.12 -3.08 20.79
C LYS A 62 12.96 -1.96 19.77
N ALA A 63 13.06 -2.29 18.47
CA ALA A 63 12.90 -1.32 17.39
C ALA A 63 11.52 -0.62 17.37
N TYR A 64 10.47 -1.31 17.82
CA TYR A 64 9.15 -0.73 17.97
C TYR A 64 9.12 0.39 19.02
N LYS A 65 9.67 0.13 20.20
CA LYS A 65 9.73 1.11 21.30
C LYS A 65 10.57 2.32 20.93
N GLU A 66 11.74 2.08 20.32
CA GLU A 66 12.63 3.12 19.86
C GLU A 66 11.95 4.03 18.81
N LEU A 67 11.19 3.46 17.87
CA LEU A 67 10.48 4.25 16.86
C LEU A 67 9.33 5.08 17.48
N ILE A 68 8.58 4.51 18.43
CA ILE A 68 7.54 5.23 19.16
C ILE A 68 8.12 6.45 19.90
N GLU A 69 9.25 6.27 20.61
CA GLU A 69 9.94 7.35 21.31
C GLU A 69 10.43 8.41 20.32
N GLN A 70 11.08 8.00 19.24
CA GLN A 70 11.54 8.90 18.19
C GLN A 70 10.40 9.76 17.60
N TYR A 71 9.24 9.16 17.34
CA TYR A 71 8.10 9.93 16.82
C TYR A 71 7.51 10.89 17.85
N ARG A 72 7.50 10.54 19.14
CA ARG A 72 7.10 11.45 20.22
C ARG A 72 8.05 12.64 20.35
N ASP A 73 9.36 12.39 20.26
CA ASP A 73 10.36 13.46 20.30
C ASP A 73 10.21 14.40 19.10
N LYS A 74 10.09 13.84 17.90
CA LYS A 74 9.84 14.61 16.67
C LYS A 74 8.54 15.43 16.75
N MET A 75 7.48 14.87 17.33
CA MET A 75 6.22 15.59 17.55
C MET A 75 6.37 16.75 18.55
N ALA A 76 7.23 16.59 19.57
CA ALA A 76 7.48 17.66 20.54
C ALA A 76 8.27 18.82 19.93
N GLU A 77 9.20 18.53 19.01
CA GLU A 77 10.09 19.50 18.36
C GLU A 77 9.48 20.14 17.10
N SER A 78 8.50 19.50 16.45
CA SER A 78 7.96 19.91 15.16
C SER A 78 6.79 20.88 15.30
N GLU A 79 6.69 21.82 14.35
CA GLU A 79 5.49 22.65 14.16
C GLU A 79 4.32 21.83 13.63
N ASP A 80 4.57 20.80 12.80
CA ASP A 80 3.55 19.88 12.27
C ASP A 80 3.38 18.66 13.18
N LYS A 81 2.74 18.88 14.32
CA LYS A 81 2.41 17.81 15.27
C LYS A 81 1.44 16.79 14.70
N GLY A 82 0.52 17.21 13.81
CA GLY A 82 -0.47 16.34 13.20
C GLY A 82 0.16 15.28 12.30
N TYR A 83 1.18 15.63 11.54
CA TYR A 83 1.95 14.70 10.74
C TYR A 83 2.58 13.58 11.59
N TRP A 84 3.32 13.93 12.65
CA TRP A 84 3.98 12.96 13.52
C TRP A 84 2.98 12.11 14.30
N GLN A 85 1.86 12.71 14.75
CA GLN A 85 0.78 11.97 15.38
C GLN A 85 0.23 10.89 14.42
N SER A 86 -0.04 11.24 13.16
CA SER A 86 -0.53 10.28 12.18
C SER A 86 0.42 9.09 11.93
N LYS A 87 1.74 9.33 12.00
CA LYS A 87 2.74 8.27 11.87
C LYS A 87 2.81 7.38 13.10
N LEU A 88 2.66 7.97 14.28
CA LEU A 88 2.57 7.23 15.55
C LEU A 88 1.32 6.34 15.59
N ASP A 89 0.16 6.92 15.24
CA ASP A 89 -1.12 6.21 15.19
C ASP A 89 -1.06 5.04 14.22
N TRP A 90 -0.47 5.24 13.03
CA TRP A 90 -0.28 4.18 12.06
C TRP A 90 0.51 2.99 12.62
N VAL A 91 1.63 3.28 13.31
CA VAL A 91 2.47 2.22 13.91
C VAL A 91 1.70 1.46 14.99
N GLN A 92 0.96 2.17 15.83
CA GLN A 92 0.19 1.57 16.93
C GLN A 92 -1.03 0.80 16.44
N GLU A 93 -1.69 1.29 15.40
CA GLU A 93 -2.83 0.60 14.77
C GLU A 93 -2.40 -0.69 14.07
N LYS A 94 -1.33 -0.63 13.26
CA LYS A 94 -0.88 -1.79 12.47
C LYS A 94 -0.17 -2.84 13.34
N PHE A 95 0.54 -2.43 14.39
CA PHE A 95 1.32 -3.33 15.26
C PHE A 95 1.07 -3.03 16.75
N PRO A 96 -0.15 -3.21 17.27
CA PRO A 96 -0.54 -2.75 18.61
C PRO A 96 0.30 -3.34 19.74
N ASN A 97 0.84 -4.56 19.57
CA ASN A 97 1.66 -5.24 20.57
C ASN A 97 3.17 -5.09 20.32
N GLY A 98 3.59 -4.36 19.28
CA GLY A 98 5.00 -4.27 18.89
C GLY A 98 5.56 -5.61 18.39
N GLU A 99 4.70 -6.47 17.85
CA GLU A 99 5.03 -7.75 17.23
C GLU A 99 4.63 -7.76 15.77
N TYR A 100 5.31 -8.58 14.96
CA TYR A 100 4.95 -8.75 13.56
C TYR A 100 3.59 -9.44 13.42
N LEU A 101 2.77 -8.89 12.54
CA LEU A 101 1.50 -9.47 12.11
C LEU A 101 1.43 -9.43 10.58
N ASP A 102 0.83 -10.45 9.98
CA ASP A 102 0.40 -10.41 8.58
C ASP A 102 -0.77 -9.43 8.46
N ILE A 103 -0.64 -8.46 7.57
CA ILE A 103 -1.66 -7.41 7.35
C ILE A 103 -2.02 -7.39 5.87
N ASP A 104 -3.28 -7.64 5.57
CA ASP A 104 -3.79 -7.64 4.21
C ASP A 104 -3.55 -6.29 3.51
N GLY A 105 -3.04 -6.38 2.30
CA GLY A 105 -2.66 -5.23 1.51
C GLY A 105 -1.35 -4.56 1.91
N LEU A 106 -0.73 -4.90 3.05
CA LEU A 106 0.50 -4.28 3.53
C LEU A 106 1.68 -5.25 3.57
N CYS A 107 1.59 -6.33 4.33
CA CYS A 107 2.71 -7.27 4.47
C CYS A 107 2.24 -8.68 4.80
N ARG A 108 2.98 -9.67 4.31
CA ARG A 108 2.72 -11.09 4.58
C ARG A 108 3.99 -11.92 4.53
N VAL A 109 4.09 -12.89 5.44
CA VAL A 109 5.11 -13.94 5.42
C VAL A 109 4.57 -15.16 4.70
N VAL A 110 5.30 -15.65 3.72
CA VAL A 110 4.89 -16.79 2.88
C VAL A 110 5.97 -17.85 2.89
N LYS A 111 5.56 -19.10 3.08
CA LYS A 111 6.47 -20.27 2.98
C LYS A 111 6.87 -20.51 1.53
N ILE A 112 8.06 -21.06 1.32
CA ILE A 112 8.55 -21.41 0.00
C ILE A 112 7.76 -22.59 -0.56
N SER A 113 7.53 -23.63 0.23
CA SER A 113 6.84 -24.87 -0.17
C SER A 113 5.60 -25.16 0.68
N GLY A 114 4.64 -25.89 0.12
CA GLY A 114 3.42 -26.32 0.79
C GLY A 114 2.16 -25.60 0.27
N GLU A 115 1.08 -25.72 1.01
CA GLU A 115 -0.19 -25.07 0.66
C GLU A 115 -0.09 -23.55 0.82
N ASN A 116 -0.65 -22.78 -0.12
CA ASN A 116 -0.58 -21.32 -0.18
C ASN A 116 0.85 -20.74 -0.18
N SER A 117 1.82 -21.55 -0.64
CA SER A 117 3.24 -21.19 -0.72
C SER A 117 3.60 -20.51 -2.05
N ILE A 118 4.87 -20.13 -2.16
CA ILE A 118 5.43 -19.59 -3.40
C ILE A 118 5.40 -20.64 -4.52
N GLU A 119 5.73 -21.89 -4.18
CA GLU A 119 5.66 -23.02 -5.09
C GLU A 119 4.23 -23.22 -5.65
N SER A 120 3.20 -23.13 -4.80
CA SER A 120 1.79 -23.27 -5.20
C SER A 120 1.29 -22.12 -6.09
N LYS A 121 2.06 -21.04 -6.24
CA LYS A 121 1.80 -19.87 -7.09
C LYS A 121 2.79 -19.77 -8.25
N ASP A 122 3.23 -20.91 -8.78
CA ASP A 122 4.16 -21.00 -9.92
C ASP A 122 5.45 -20.19 -9.72
N TRP A 123 5.98 -20.19 -8.50
CA TRP A 123 7.20 -19.46 -8.11
C TRP A 123 7.15 -17.96 -8.36
N SER A 124 5.95 -17.40 -8.45
CA SER A 124 5.79 -15.94 -8.57
C SER A 124 6.29 -15.24 -7.31
N LEU A 125 7.04 -14.15 -7.49
CA LEU A 125 7.57 -13.33 -6.39
C LEU A 125 7.00 -11.90 -6.42
N SER A 126 5.83 -11.72 -7.03
CA SER A 126 5.11 -10.45 -7.04
C SER A 126 4.44 -10.20 -5.69
N PRO A 127 4.80 -9.14 -4.95
CA PRO A 127 4.25 -8.86 -3.61
C PRO A 127 2.72 -8.76 -3.59
N GLY A 128 2.10 -8.23 -4.64
CA GLY A 128 0.65 -8.08 -4.72
C GLY A 128 -0.14 -9.39 -4.70
N ILE A 129 0.49 -10.51 -5.08
CA ILE A 129 -0.14 -11.84 -5.03
C ILE A 129 -0.30 -12.32 -3.57
N TYR A 130 0.63 -11.95 -2.70
CA TYR A 130 0.72 -12.45 -1.32
C TYR A 130 0.21 -11.47 -0.29
N ALA A 131 0.64 -10.22 -0.36
CA ALA A 131 0.15 -9.19 0.54
C ALA A 131 -1.32 -8.82 0.26
N GLY A 132 -1.79 -9.16 -0.94
CA GLY A 132 -3.15 -8.83 -1.37
C GLY A 132 -3.29 -7.35 -1.77
N ALA A 133 -4.37 -7.03 -2.49
CA ALA A 133 -4.93 -5.69 -2.44
C ALA A 133 -5.69 -5.60 -1.11
N GLU A 134 -5.61 -4.47 -0.41
CA GLU A 134 -6.62 -4.12 0.58
C GLU A 134 -7.96 -4.32 -0.13
N GLN A 135 -8.84 -5.13 0.42
CA GLN A 135 -10.23 -5.00 0.04
C GLN A 135 -10.55 -3.54 0.38
N GLU A 136 -10.61 -2.68 -0.64
CA GLU A 136 -11.32 -1.42 -0.49
C GLU A 136 -12.62 -1.86 0.14
N LEU A 137 -12.90 -1.39 1.36
CA LEU A 137 -14.20 -1.60 1.98
C LEU A 137 -15.15 -1.23 0.85
N GLU A 138 -15.82 -2.26 0.30
CA GLU A 138 -16.82 -2.01 -0.74
C GLU A 138 -17.65 -0.88 -0.18
N ASP A 139 -17.80 0.17 -0.93
CA ASP A 139 -18.52 1.40 -0.53
C ASP A 139 -19.95 1.08 -0.07
N GLY A 140 -20.23 -0.17 0.26
CA GLY A 140 -21.54 -0.68 0.67
C GLY A 140 -22.58 -0.66 -0.47
N GLU A 141 -22.19 -0.15 -1.65
CA GLU A 141 -23.04 -0.15 -2.83
C GLU A 141 -22.98 -1.55 -3.48
N PRO A 142 -24.09 -2.30 -3.56
CA PRO A 142 -24.12 -3.58 -4.24
C PRO A 142 -23.57 -3.48 -5.66
N PHE A 143 -22.81 -4.49 -6.10
CA PHE A 143 -22.20 -4.51 -7.43
C PHE A 143 -23.20 -4.20 -8.55
N GLU A 144 -24.42 -4.69 -8.44
CA GLU A 144 -25.51 -4.47 -9.41
C GLU A 144 -25.89 -2.99 -9.49
N GLU A 145 -26.08 -2.32 -8.36
CA GLU A 145 -26.40 -0.89 -8.29
C GLU A 145 -25.26 -0.03 -8.84
N LYS A 146 -24.02 -0.35 -8.48
CA LYS A 146 -22.82 0.31 -9.01
C LYS A 146 -22.70 0.14 -10.53
N MET A 147 -22.97 -1.04 -11.05
CA MET A 147 -22.98 -1.32 -12.49
C MET A 147 -24.08 -0.57 -13.23
N GLU A 148 -25.29 -0.49 -12.66
CA GLU A 148 -26.39 0.29 -13.26
C GLU A 148 -26.03 1.78 -13.32
N ARG A 149 -25.54 2.34 -12.22
CA ARG A 149 -25.12 3.75 -12.15
C ARG A 149 -24.01 4.07 -13.15
N LEU A 150 -22.94 3.27 -13.16
CA LEU A 150 -21.79 3.49 -14.07
C LEU A 150 -22.20 3.32 -15.54
N THR A 151 -23.12 2.40 -15.83
CA THR A 151 -23.64 2.19 -17.18
C THR A 151 -24.51 3.37 -17.63
N ALA A 152 -25.29 3.94 -16.71
CA ALA A 152 -26.10 5.15 -17.00
C ALA A 152 -25.20 6.36 -17.26
N GLU A 153 -24.19 6.60 -16.40
CA GLU A 153 -23.20 7.66 -16.59
C GLU A 153 -22.46 7.53 -17.92
N LEU A 154 -22.04 6.32 -18.27
CA LEU A 154 -21.35 6.07 -19.54
C LEU A 154 -22.24 6.37 -20.76
N LYS A 155 -23.52 5.98 -20.72
CA LYS A 155 -24.48 6.32 -21.79
C LYS A 155 -24.67 7.83 -21.93
N GLU A 156 -24.77 8.56 -20.83
CA GLU A 156 -24.86 10.01 -20.84
C GLU A 156 -23.61 10.65 -21.43
N GLN A 157 -22.42 10.20 -21.04
CA GLN A 157 -21.17 10.71 -21.62
C GLN A 157 -21.05 10.44 -23.11
N PHE A 158 -21.50 9.30 -23.61
CA PHE A 158 -21.56 9.02 -25.03
C PHE A 158 -22.54 9.96 -25.75
N ALA A 159 -23.72 10.23 -25.18
CA ALA A 159 -24.66 11.16 -25.76
C ALA A 159 -24.07 12.60 -25.84
N GLN A 160 -23.42 13.06 -24.78
CA GLN A 160 -22.73 14.36 -24.76
C GLN A 160 -21.58 14.39 -25.78
N SER A 161 -20.83 13.32 -25.93
CA SER A 161 -19.76 13.23 -26.94
C SER A 161 -20.28 13.37 -28.37
N ILE A 162 -21.41 12.72 -28.68
CA ILE A 162 -22.04 12.82 -29.99
C ILE A 162 -22.53 14.28 -30.27
N GLN A 163 -23.16 14.90 -29.28
CA GLN A 163 -23.60 16.29 -29.40
C GLN A 163 -22.43 17.25 -29.65
N LEU A 164 -21.34 17.10 -28.87
CA LEU A 164 -20.13 17.91 -29.07
C LEU A 164 -19.48 17.69 -30.45
N GLN A 165 -19.50 16.47 -30.98
CA GLN A 165 -19.02 16.17 -32.32
C GLN A 165 -19.85 16.87 -33.39
N GLU A 166 -21.17 16.91 -33.24
CA GLU A 166 -22.04 17.65 -34.17
C GLU A 166 -21.83 19.17 -34.10
N GLU A 167 -21.67 19.71 -32.87
CA GLU A 167 -21.37 21.14 -32.70
C GLU A 167 -20.04 21.54 -33.35
N ILE A 168 -19.01 20.71 -33.22
CA ILE A 168 -17.70 20.92 -33.85
C ILE A 168 -17.84 20.87 -35.39
N ARG A 169 -18.64 19.94 -35.92
CA ARG A 169 -18.88 19.84 -37.37
C ARG A 169 -19.55 21.05 -37.98
N VAL A 170 -20.41 21.73 -37.20
CA VAL A 170 -21.10 22.92 -37.64
C VAL A 170 -20.18 24.16 -37.66
N ILE A 171 -19.11 24.16 -36.87
CA ILE A 171 -18.17 25.28 -36.74
C ILE A 171 -17.00 25.17 -37.75
N LEU A 172 -16.71 23.98 -38.25
CA LEU A 172 -15.69 23.73 -39.27
C LEU A 172 -16.28 23.78 -40.70
#